data_39ab28e34d210cef6d07fb2452fbfd01
#
_entry.id   39ab28e34d210cef6d07fb2452fbfd01
#
_cell.length_a   1.000
_cell.length_b   1.000
_cell.length_c   1.000
_cell.angle_alpha   90.00
_cell.angle_beta   90.00
_cell.angle_gamma   90.00
#
_symmetry.space_group_name_H-M   'P 1'
#
loop_
_entity.id
_entity.type
_entity.pdbx_description
1 polymer ?
#
loop_
_entity_poly.entity_id
_entity_poly.type
_entity_poly.pdbx_seq_one_letter_code
_entity_poly.pdbx_strand_id
1 'polypeptide(L)'
;MVVLLDAYKKGYDVDFEAIKDSLLYEADHLDFGAPDKALESSYDLWAMSEILKATGDQTASKKYLDKALDYKAYWDKDFKDLSKSDVDRMQARGLYQGTIWQYRWFVPWDVNGLQELAGGAETFENQLDQFFEEFNYNHANQPDLQVPGLYNATSQPWKSQKLFREILLDTVVQTYFNDNSKGIDPYVGRIYQNKPKAYLRTMDDDAGTMSSWFVLHSMGLSVANVGSPVYYLTAPIFKEVKLNLAPGKTFSISVKNYNKEHFYVKSVTLNGKALNRNWLTHEELTSGGNLIIETAATPNEDWGTKDKFISKVELN
;
A
#
# COMPACT_ATOMS: atom_id res chain seq x y z
N MET A 1 -5.90 15.66 0.98
CA MET A 1 -5.47 15.92 -0.41
C MET A 1 -5.28 14.64 -1.21
N VAL A 2 -4.64 13.63 -0.68
CA VAL A 2 -4.34 12.34 -1.36
C VAL A 2 -5.57 11.67 -1.97
N VAL A 3 -6.69 11.59 -1.24
CA VAL A 3 -7.95 10.96 -1.72
C VAL A 3 -8.55 11.70 -2.91
N LEU A 4 -8.52 13.04 -2.91
CA LEU A 4 -9.01 13.85 -4.02
C LEU A 4 -8.14 13.69 -5.27
N LEU A 5 -6.82 13.64 -5.10
CA LEU A 5 -5.89 13.35 -6.18
C LEU A 5 -6.16 11.96 -6.79
N ASP A 6 -6.37 10.95 -5.94
CA ASP A 6 -6.65 9.58 -6.38
C ASP A 6 -7.95 9.52 -7.19
N ALA A 7 -9.01 10.16 -6.68
CA ALA A 7 -10.28 10.26 -7.39
C ALA A 7 -10.11 10.90 -8.77
N TYR A 8 -9.41 12.04 -8.83
CA TYR A 8 -9.15 12.74 -10.09
C TYR A 8 -8.36 11.87 -11.09
N LYS A 9 -7.26 11.25 -10.63
CA LYS A 9 -6.44 10.38 -11.49
C LYS A 9 -7.18 9.11 -11.96
N LYS A 10 -8.24 8.74 -11.27
CA LYS A 10 -9.15 7.63 -11.64
C LYS A 10 -10.34 8.09 -12.48
N GLY A 11 -10.37 9.35 -12.91
CA GLY A 11 -11.36 9.89 -13.84
C GLY A 11 -12.67 10.35 -13.20
N TYR A 12 -12.72 10.52 -11.87
CA TYR A 12 -13.83 11.19 -11.22
C TYR A 12 -13.73 12.70 -11.44
N ASP A 13 -14.90 13.33 -11.55
CA ASP A 13 -15.01 14.79 -11.70
C ASP A 13 -14.70 15.45 -10.35
N VAL A 14 -13.52 16.07 -10.25
CA VAL A 14 -13.08 16.84 -9.08
C VAL A 14 -12.73 18.25 -9.54
N ASP A 15 -13.57 19.21 -9.17
CA ASP A 15 -13.35 20.64 -9.48
C ASP A 15 -12.32 21.24 -8.52
N PHE A 16 -11.02 21.08 -8.86
CA PHE A 16 -9.93 21.62 -8.06
C PHE A 16 -9.92 23.15 -8.00
N GLU A 17 -10.43 23.85 -9.03
CA GLU A 17 -10.46 25.31 -9.00
C GLU A 17 -11.47 25.81 -7.96
N ALA A 18 -12.62 25.15 -7.83
CA ALA A 18 -13.64 25.52 -6.84
C ALA A 18 -13.18 25.32 -5.38
N ILE A 19 -12.21 24.42 -5.12
CA ILE A 19 -11.72 24.10 -3.76
C ILE A 19 -10.28 24.50 -3.53
N LYS A 20 -9.65 25.20 -4.48
CA LYS A 20 -8.22 25.55 -4.48
C LYS A 20 -7.78 26.27 -3.20
N ASP A 21 -8.51 27.29 -2.81
CA ASP A 21 -8.17 28.09 -1.61
C ASP A 21 -8.20 27.25 -0.33
N SER A 22 -9.17 26.32 -0.21
CA SER A 22 -9.27 25.40 0.91
C SER A 22 -8.11 24.41 0.93
N LEU A 23 -7.71 23.88 -0.24
CA LEU A 23 -6.58 22.96 -0.36
C LEU A 23 -5.25 23.66 -0.01
N LEU A 24 -5.05 24.89 -0.48
CA LEU A 24 -3.87 25.70 -0.15
C LEU A 24 -3.80 26.02 1.35
N TYR A 25 -4.95 26.42 1.93
CA TYR A 25 -5.05 26.66 3.36
C TYR A 25 -4.65 25.41 4.16
N GLU A 26 -5.23 24.26 3.85
CA GLU A 26 -4.92 22.98 4.49
C GLU A 26 -3.44 22.63 4.36
N ALA A 27 -2.88 22.73 3.14
CA ALA A 27 -1.48 22.41 2.86
C ALA A 27 -0.49 23.31 3.61
N ASP A 28 -0.85 24.57 3.89
CA ASP A 28 0.01 25.50 4.65
C ASP A 28 -0.16 25.37 6.19
N HIS A 29 -1.14 24.55 6.66
CA HIS A 29 -1.42 24.35 8.10
C HIS A 29 -1.22 22.90 8.55
N LEU A 30 -0.57 22.04 7.73
CA LEU A 30 -0.27 20.66 8.09
C LEU A 30 0.66 20.59 9.31
N ASP A 31 0.48 19.53 10.09
CA ASP A 31 1.22 19.32 11.34
C ASP A 31 2.44 18.40 11.12
N PHE A 32 3.61 18.83 11.56
CA PHE A 32 4.88 18.09 11.49
C PHE A 32 5.45 17.82 12.90
N GLY A 33 4.64 17.98 13.94
CA GLY A 33 5.08 17.94 15.33
C GLY A 33 5.42 16.55 15.89
N ALA A 34 5.14 15.48 15.14
CA ALA A 34 5.46 14.09 15.50
C ALA A 34 5.94 13.33 14.25
N PRO A 35 6.68 12.20 14.41
CA PRO A 35 7.24 11.46 13.28
C PRO A 35 6.20 10.97 12.28
N ASP A 36 5.08 10.40 12.74
CA ASP A 36 3.95 9.97 11.93
C ASP A 36 3.33 11.13 11.14
N LYS A 37 3.02 12.23 11.85
CA LYS A 37 2.47 13.44 11.26
C LYS A 37 3.38 14.04 10.18
N ALA A 38 4.70 13.96 10.37
CA ALA A 38 5.64 14.43 9.37
C ALA A 38 5.59 13.62 8.07
N LEU A 39 5.43 12.29 8.13
CA LEU A 39 5.29 11.46 6.94
C LEU A 39 3.92 11.63 6.28
N GLU A 40 2.84 11.67 7.07
CA GLU A 40 1.47 11.87 6.59
C GLU A 40 1.32 13.24 5.91
N SER A 41 1.80 14.31 6.57
CA SER A 41 1.79 15.66 6.01
C SER A 41 2.63 15.77 4.73
N SER A 42 3.76 15.09 4.68
CA SER A 42 4.58 15.04 3.45
C SER A 42 3.85 14.35 2.30
N TYR A 43 3.05 13.32 2.59
CA TYR A 43 2.21 12.66 1.58
C TYR A 43 1.13 13.62 1.04
N ASP A 44 0.48 14.38 1.91
CA ASP A 44 -0.49 15.38 1.50
C ASP A 44 0.16 16.54 0.70
N LEU A 45 1.37 16.98 1.06
CA LEU A 45 2.10 17.98 0.29
C LEU A 45 2.49 17.47 -1.11
N TRP A 46 2.90 16.19 -1.23
CA TRP A 46 3.11 15.55 -2.53
C TRP A 46 1.82 15.56 -3.35
N ALA A 47 0.70 15.17 -2.75
CA ALA A 47 -0.59 15.17 -3.44
C ALA A 47 -1.00 16.59 -3.87
N MET A 48 -0.76 17.61 -3.04
CA MET A 48 -0.97 19.01 -3.41
C MET A 48 -0.12 19.43 -4.59
N SER A 49 1.14 19.03 -4.63
CA SER A 49 2.02 19.32 -5.76
C SER A 49 1.48 18.73 -7.07
N GLU A 50 1.00 17.48 -7.04
CA GLU A 50 0.42 16.81 -8.20
C GLU A 50 -0.91 17.45 -8.64
N ILE A 51 -1.75 17.90 -7.71
CA ILE A 51 -2.98 18.66 -8.01
C ILE A 51 -2.62 19.98 -8.71
N LEU A 52 -1.68 20.73 -8.19
CA LEU A 52 -1.24 22.00 -8.78
C LEU A 52 -0.61 21.81 -10.15
N LYS A 53 0.16 20.73 -10.33
CA LYS A 53 0.69 20.34 -11.65
C LYS A 53 -0.42 20.06 -12.66
N ALA A 54 -1.46 19.34 -12.25
CA ALA A 54 -2.61 19.01 -13.09
C ALA A 54 -3.46 20.25 -13.46
N THR A 55 -3.53 21.26 -12.58
CA THR A 55 -4.23 22.53 -12.82
C THR A 55 -3.34 23.59 -13.48
N GLY A 56 -2.07 23.26 -13.81
CA GLY A 56 -1.18 24.13 -14.59
C GLY A 56 -0.30 25.08 -13.77
N ASP A 57 -0.38 25.08 -12.44
CA ASP A 57 0.44 25.94 -11.58
C ASP A 57 1.77 25.24 -11.22
N GLN A 58 2.71 25.23 -12.17
CA GLN A 58 4.02 24.57 -12.03
C GLN A 58 4.86 25.18 -10.91
N THR A 59 4.76 26.50 -10.68
CA THR A 59 5.56 27.19 -9.67
C THR A 59 5.13 26.78 -8.26
N ALA A 60 3.83 26.78 -8.00
CA ALA A 60 3.30 26.35 -6.72
C ALA A 60 3.48 24.82 -6.54
N SER A 61 3.29 24.02 -7.61
CA SER A 61 3.57 22.58 -7.61
C SER A 61 4.98 22.30 -7.09
N LYS A 62 6.00 22.97 -7.68
CA LYS A 62 7.39 22.82 -7.23
C LYS A 62 7.58 23.19 -5.75
N LYS A 63 6.99 24.29 -5.29
CA LYS A 63 7.07 24.71 -3.88
C LYS A 63 6.61 23.63 -2.92
N TYR A 64 5.47 23.01 -3.20
CA TYR A 64 4.90 21.97 -2.33
C TYR A 64 5.63 20.63 -2.48
N LEU A 65 6.16 20.31 -3.67
CA LEU A 65 7.02 19.14 -3.86
C LEU A 65 8.33 19.25 -3.07
N ASP A 66 8.98 20.40 -3.12
CA ASP A 66 10.22 20.64 -2.35
C ASP A 66 9.97 20.44 -0.84
N LYS A 67 8.84 20.95 -0.31
CA LYS A 67 8.43 20.72 1.08
C LYS A 67 8.10 19.25 1.36
N ALA A 68 7.43 18.54 0.44
CA ALA A 68 7.11 17.12 0.60
C ALA A 68 8.39 16.29 0.73
N LEU A 69 9.43 16.64 -0.01
CA LEU A 69 10.72 15.93 0.00
C LEU A 69 11.50 16.09 1.30
N ASP A 70 11.11 17.02 2.17
CA ASP A 70 11.66 17.14 3.53
C ASP A 70 11.38 15.87 4.37
N TYR A 71 10.46 14.98 3.91
CA TYR A 71 10.27 13.67 4.54
C TYR A 71 11.57 12.91 4.72
N LYS A 72 12.54 13.11 3.81
CA LYS A 72 13.85 12.43 3.86
C LYS A 72 14.63 12.80 5.13
N ALA A 73 14.58 14.07 5.52
CA ALA A 73 15.21 14.51 6.76
C ALA A 73 14.49 14.00 8.02
N TYR A 74 13.15 13.99 8.00
CA TYR A 74 12.36 13.41 9.09
C TYR A 74 12.60 11.91 9.22
N TRP A 75 12.63 11.20 8.10
CA TRP A 75 12.89 9.76 8.08
C TRP A 75 14.30 9.42 8.59
N ASP A 76 15.33 10.14 8.13
CA ASP A 76 16.72 9.95 8.57
C ASP A 76 16.88 10.17 10.09
N LYS A 77 16.17 11.16 10.63
CA LYS A 77 16.18 11.52 12.05
C LYS A 77 15.49 10.45 12.92
N ASP A 78 14.30 10.01 12.54
CA ASP A 78 13.40 9.28 13.42
C ASP A 78 13.25 7.79 13.09
N PHE A 79 13.45 7.37 11.82
CA PHE A 79 13.15 6.02 11.35
C PHE A 79 14.34 5.21 10.87
N LYS A 80 15.49 5.82 10.63
CA LYS A 80 16.66 5.15 10.06
C LYS A 80 17.33 4.17 11.02
N ASP A 81 17.57 4.63 12.24
CA ASP A 81 18.34 3.88 13.24
C ASP A 81 17.44 2.91 14.01
N LEU A 82 17.45 1.66 13.57
CA LEU A 82 16.69 0.57 14.16
C LEU A 82 17.36 -0.06 15.40
N SER A 83 18.56 0.39 15.76
CA SER A 83 19.28 -0.13 16.96
C SER A 83 18.81 0.54 18.26
N LYS A 84 18.00 1.61 18.17
CA LYS A 84 17.48 2.31 19.35
C LYS A 84 16.46 1.44 20.07
N SER A 85 16.49 1.48 21.40
CA SER A 85 15.64 0.65 22.28
C SER A 85 14.15 1.03 22.29
N ASP A 86 13.75 2.03 21.54
CA ASP A 86 12.35 2.51 21.46
C ASP A 86 11.68 2.22 20.12
N VAL A 87 12.37 1.54 19.18
CA VAL A 87 11.87 1.37 17.80
C VAL A 87 10.64 0.47 17.70
N ASP A 88 10.50 -0.47 18.60
CA ASP A 88 9.36 -1.40 18.72
C ASP A 88 8.35 -0.97 19.82
N ARG A 89 8.64 0.15 20.51
CA ARG A 89 7.75 0.65 21.55
C ARG A 89 6.56 1.40 20.96
N MET A 90 5.37 1.00 21.37
CA MET A 90 4.11 1.65 20.98
C MET A 90 4.12 3.14 21.40
N GLN A 91 3.76 4.00 20.46
CA GLN A 91 3.69 5.47 20.67
C GLN A 91 5.03 6.12 21.05
N ALA A 92 6.15 5.49 20.71
CA ALA A 92 7.46 6.09 20.89
C ALA A 92 7.56 7.44 20.16
N ARG A 93 8.31 8.38 20.70
CA ARG A 93 8.61 9.68 20.08
C ARG A 93 7.38 10.52 19.75
N GLY A 94 6.23 10.23 20.37
CA GLY A 94 4.98 10.97 20.14
C GLY A 94 4.15 10.47 18.95
N LEU A 95 4.46 9.29 18.42
CA LEU A 95 3.58 8.62 17.45
C LEU A 95 2.14 8.48 18.02
N TYR A 96 1.15 8.73 17.19
CA TYR A 96 -0.25 8.60 17.61
C TYR A 96 -0.61 7.16 17.94
N GLN A 97 -0.32 6.24 17.04
CA GLN A 97 -0.45 4.79 17.20
C GLN A 97 0.70 4.11 16.48
N GLY A 98 0.99 2.86 16.83
CA GLY A 98 2.06 2.13 16.16
C GLY A 98 3.46 2.41 16.73
N THR A 99 4.43 1.85 16.07
CA THR A 99 5.85 1.87 16.41
C THR A 99 6.67 2.53 15.32
N ILE A 100 7.94 2.83 15.60
CA ILE A 100 8.88 3.32 14.59
C ILE A 100 9.04 2.30 13.47
N TRP A 101 9.10 0.99 13.78
CA TRP A 101 9.13 -0.07 12.79
C TRP A 101 7.93 -0.07 11.85
N GLN A 102 6.74 0.22 12.34
CA GLN A 102 5.51 0.26 11.54
C GLN A 102 5.47 1.49 10.65
N TYR A 103 5.62 2.67 11.22
CA TYR A 103 5.51 3.92 10.47
C TYR A 103 6.65 4.19 9.49
N ARG A 104 7.82 3.59 9.67
CA ARG A 104 8.96 3.85 8.77
C ARG A 104 8.70 3.52 7.30
N TRP A 105 7.71 2.68 7.02
CA TRP A 105 7.32 2.27 5.68
C TRP A 105 6.33 3.23 5.03
N PHE A 106 5.81 4.21 5.77
CA PHE A 106 4.71 5.07 5.31
C PHE A 106 5.19 6.20 4.39
N VAL A 107 5.81 5.83 3.26
CA VAL A 107 6.16 6.72 2.15
C VAL A 107 5.73 6.07 0.82
N PRO A 108 4.42 5.77 0.65
CA PRO A 108 3.96 4.97 -0.50
C PRO A 108 4.11 5.69 -1.84
N TRP A 109 4.24 7.01 -1.83
CA TRP A 109 4.38 7.85 -3.02
C TRP A 109 5.82 7.97 -3.54
N ASP A 110 6.82 7.59 -2.73
CA ASP A 110 8.25 7.59 -3.11
C ASP A 110 8.98 6.37 -2.54
N VAL A 111 8.51 5.17 -2.91
CA VAL A 111 9.14 3.90 -2.49
C VAL A 111 10.58 3.81 -2.97
N ASN A 112 10.90 4.40 -4.13
CA ASN A 112 12.29 4.47 -4.61
C ASN A 112 13.17 5.26 -3.63
N GLY A 113 12.72 6.45 -3.22
CA GLY A 113 13.44 7.26 -2.22
C GLY A 113 13.54 6.57 -0.86
N LEU A 114 12.51 5.84 -0.47
CA LEU A 114 12.50 5.04 0.76
C LEU A 114 13.54 3.90 0.70
N GLN A 115 13.68 3.21 -0.45
CA GLN A 115 14.72 2.21 -0.65
C GLN A 115 16.13 2.81 -0.53
N GLU A 116 16.35 3.99 -1.09
CA GLU A 116 17.62 4.72 -0.97
C GLU A 116 17.94 5.06 0.49
N LEU A 117 16.97 5.59 1.24
CA LEU A 117 17.11 5.94 2.67
C LEU A 117 17.38 4.72 3.54
N ALA A 118 16.78 3.58 3.22
CA ALA A 118 17.00 2.31 3.93
C ALA A 118 18.39 1.70 3.67
N GLY A 119 19.16 2.24 2.74
CA GLY A 119 20.51 1.74 2.40
C GLY A 119 20.56 0.91 1.11
N GLY A 120 19.55 1.04 0.24
CA GLY A 120 19.44 0.38 -1.05
C GLY A 120 18.42 -0.77 -1.05
N ALA A 121 18.10 -1.26 -2.25
CA ALA A 121 17.01 -2.21 -2.48
C ALA A 121 17.19 -3.53 -1.70
N GLU A 122 18.40 -4.05 -1.60
CA GLU A 122 18.70 -5.28 -0.86
C GLU A 122 18.50 -5.09 0.66
N THR A 123 19.00 -3.98 1.21
CA THR A 123 18.82 -3.68 2.64
C THR A 123 17.34 -3.45 2.96
N PHE A 124 16.62 -2.75 2.09
CA PHE A 124 15.18 -2.54 2.22
C PHE A 124 14.41 -3.87 2.27
N GLU A 125 14.75 -4.81 1.38
CA GLU A 125 14.12 -6.12 1.32
C GLU A 125 14.44 -6.96 2.57
N ASN A 126 15.70 -6.98 3.02
CA ASN A 126 16.09 -7.66 4.26
C ASN A 126 15.39 -7.09 5.49
N GLN A 127 15.17 -5.77 5.54
CA GLN A 127 14.43 -5.14 6.63
C GLN A 127 12.94 -5.44 6.58
N LEU A 128 12.35 -5.61 5.39
CA LEU A 128 10.98 -6.11 5.26
C LEU A 128 10.86 -7.55 5.75
N ASP A 129 11.83 -8.41 5.42
CA ASP A 129 11.87 -9.78 5.91
C ASP A 129 11.89 -9.81 7.44
N GLN A 130 12.80 -9.07 8.06
CA GLN A 130 12.88 -8.94 9.52
C GLN A 130 11.56 -8.43 10.11
N PHE A 131 10.93 -7.43 9.50
CA PHE A 131 9.68 -6.84 9.98
C PHE A 131 8.55 -7.87 10.07
N PHE A 132 8.42 -8.75 9.07
CA PHE A 132 7.40 -9.79 9.07
C PHE A 132 7.78 -11.01 9.91
N GLU A 133 9.05 -11.43 9.92
CA GLU A 133 9.55 -12.55 10.71
C GLU A 133 9.47 -12.29 12.23
N GLU A 134 9.66 -11.06 12.65
CA GLU A 134 9.54 -10.63 14.05
C GLU A 134 8.10 -10.26 14.46
N PHE A 135 7.11 -10.47 13.58
CA PHE A 135 5.69 -10.15 13.81
C PHE A 135 5.42 -8.66 14.15
N ASN A 136 6.18 -7.75 13.56
CA ASN A 136 6.00 -6.31 13.77
C ASN A 136 4.80 -5.74 13.01
N TYR A 137 4.28 -6.45 12.00
CA TYR A 137 3.12 -6.03 11.23
C TYR A 137 1.85 -5.95 12.07
N ASN A 138 1.11 -4.85 11.96
CA ASN A 138 -0.16 -4.63 12.65
C ASN A 138 -1.27 -4.28 11.66
N HIS A 139 -2.09 -5.26 11.27
CA HIS A 139 -3.21 -5.04 10.35
C HIS A 139 -4.32 -4.13 10.92
N ALA A 140 -4.32 -3.86 12.20
CA ALA A 140 -5.27 -2.96 12.86
C ALA A 140 -4.85 -1.49 12.83
N ASN A 141 -3.77 -1.15 12.12
CA ASN A 141 -3.29 0.22 11.98
C ASN A 141 -3.04 0.56 10.51
N GLN A 142 -3.63 1.64 10.03
CA GLN A 142 -3.65 2.01 8.61
C GLN A 142 -2.26 2.15 7.96
N PRO A 143 -1.23 2.71 8.61
CA PRO A 143 0.10 2.83 8.01
C PRO A 143 0.70 1.50 7.57
N ASP A 144 0.32 0.41 8.23
CA ASP A 144 0.84 -0.93 7.93
C ASP A 144 0.13 -1.61 6.76
N LEU A 145 -1.10 -1.21 6.41
CA LEU A 145 -1.94 -1.91 5.42
C LEU A 145 -1.30 -2.03 4.04
N GLN A 146 -0.40 -1.12 3.69
CA GLN A 146 0.35 -1.13 2.43
C GLN A 146 1.61 -2.01 2.48
N VAL A 147 2.17 -2.26 3.70
CA VAL A 147 3.50 -2.87 3.85
C VAL A 147 3.60 -4.25 3.20
N PRO A 148 2.59 -5.15 3.30
CA PRO A 148 2.62 -6.42 2.58
C PRO A 148 2.77 -6.28 1.06
N GLY A 149 2.36 -5.14 0.50
CA GLY A 149 2.48 -4.81 -0.92
C GLY A 149 3.88 -4.37 -1.36
N LEU A 150 4.74 -3.94 -0.45
CA LEU A 150 6.04 -3.35 -0.78
C LEU A 150 7.01 -4.32 -1.47
N TYR A 151 6.88 -5.63 -1.25
CA TYR A 151 7.69 -6.61 -2.00
C TYR A 151 7.44 -6.58 -3.50
N ASN A 152 6.28 -6.06 -3.97
CA ASN A 152 6.05 -5.86 -5.40
C ASN A 152 7.04 -4.87 -6.04
N ALA A 153 7.64 -3.99 -5.25
CA ALA A 153 8.68 -3.07 -5.68
C ALA A 153 10.12 -3.62 -5.49
N THR A 154 10.28 -4.84 -4.99
CA THR A 154 11.57 -5.51 -4.71
C THR A 154 11.93 -6.56 -5.77
N SER A 155 12.97 -7.37 -5.49
CA SER A 155 13.33 -8.52 -6.32
C SER A 155 12.43 -9.74 -6.07
N GLN A 156 11.57 -9.72 -5.03
CA GLN A 156 10.80 -10.87 -4.57
C GLN A 156 9.28 -10.58 -4.47
N PRO A 157 8.62 -10.19 -5.58
CA PRO A 157 7.18 -9.84 -5.57
C PRO A 157 6.28 -10.99 -5.11
N TRP A 158 6.74 -12.23 -5.21
CA TRP A 158 6.03 -13.42 -4.75
C TRP A 158 5.81 -13.45 -3.23
N LYS A 159 6.63 -12.75 -2.44
CA LYS A 159 6.42 -12.61 -0.99
C LYS A 159 5.15 -11.82 -0.66
N SER A 160 4.82 -10.77 -1.42
CA SER A 160 3.52 -10.07 -1.29
C SER A 160 2.34 -11.02 -1.51
N GLN A 161 2.43 -11.92 -2.49
CA GLN A 161 1.36 -12.87 -2.80
C GLN A 161 1.09 -13.82 -1.62
N LYS A 162 2.15 -14.29 -0.97
CA LYS A 162 2.07 -15.11 0.25
C LYS A 162 1.43 -14.33 1.40
N LEU A 163 1.94 -13.14 1.69
CA LEU A 163 1.46 -12.32 2.81
C LEU A 163 -0.02 -11.95 2.66
N PHE A 164 -0.46 -11.53 1.48
CA PHE A 164 -1.87 -11.23 1.24
C PHE A 164 -2.74 -12.47 1.46
N ARG A 165 -2.29 -13.63 1.01
CA ARG A 165 -3.02 -14.88 1.24
C ARG A 165 -3.16 -15.20 2.72
N GLU A 166 -2.07 -15.10 3.47
CA GLU A 166 -2.04 -15.36 4.91
C GLU A 166 -2.95 -14.38 5.66
N ILE A 167 -2.86 -13.09 5.40
CA ILE A 167 -3.69 -12.05 6.03
C ILE A 167 -5.18 -12.27 5.74
N LEU A 168 -5.52 -12.63 4.51
CA LEU A 168 -6.92 -12.83 4.09
C LEU A 168 -7.55 -14.07 4.75
N LEU A 169 -6.83 -15.18 4.87
CA LEU A 169 -7.47 -16.47 5.11
C LEU A 169 -6.85 -17.31 6.24
N ASP A 170 -5.61 -17.06 6.63
CA ASP A 170 -4.90 -17.94 7.53
C ASP A 170 -4.89 -17.43 8.98
N THR A 171 -4.40 -18.24 9.87
CA THR A 171 -4.10 -17.83 11.23
C THR A 171 -2.76 -17.07 11.23
N VAL A 172 -2.78 -15.86 11.72
CA VAL A 172 -1.61 -14.99 11.84
C VAL A 172 -1.39 -14.56 13.28
N VAL A 173 -0.17 -14.15 13.59
CA VAL A 173 0.17 -13.48 14.84
C VAL A 173 0.02 -11.98 14.60
N GLN A 174 -0.77 -11.33 15.43
CA GLN A 174 -1.05 -9.90 15.35
C GLN A 174 -0.67 -9.25 16.69
N THR A 175 0.39 -8.49 16.68
CA THR A 175 0.89 -7.80 17.88
C THR A 175 0.48 -6.33 17.82
N TYR A 176 -0.40 -5.91 18.71
CA TYR A 176 -0.84 -4.52 18.80
C TYR A 176 0.13 -3.68 19.66
N PHE A 177 0.56 -4.22 20.82
CA PHE A 177 1.58 -3.62 21.67
C PHE A 177 2.79 -4.58 21.75
N ASN A 178 3.85 -4.28 21.02
CA ASN A 178 5.01 -5.18 20.91
C ASN A 178 5.80 -5.27 22.23
N ASP A 179 5.81 -4.20 23.00
CA ASP A 179 6.47 -4.12 24.31
C ASP A 179 5.62 -4.65 25.47
N ASN A 180 4.43 -5.16 25.18
CA ASN A 180 3.43 -5.58 26.17
C ASN A 180 3.10 -4.52 27.25
N SER A 181 3.37 -3.25 26.97
CA SER A 181 3.19 -2.15 27.93
C SER A 181 1.76 -1.97 28.44
N LYS A 182 0.80 -2.54 27.73
CA LYS A 182 -0.62 -2.51 28.08
C LYS A 182 -1.13 -3.87 28.57
N GLY A 183 -0.26 -4.88 28.77
CA GLY A 183 -0.66 -6.23 29.18
C GLY A 183 -1.56 -6.93 28.17
N ILE A 184 -1.41 -6.63 26.87
CA ILE A 184 -2.19 -7.22 25.80
C ILE A 184 -1.29 -8.19 25.05
N ASP A 185 -1.51 -9.48 25.26
CA ASP A 185 -0.81 -10.52 24.51
C ASP A 185 -1.11 -10.47 23.02
N PRO A 186 -0.20 -10.96 22.16
CA PRO A 186 -0.44 -11.11 20.74
C PRO A 186 -1.74 -11.87 20.46
N TYR A 187 -2.49 -11.39 19.48
CA TYR A 187 -3.64 -12.12 18.97
C TYR A 187 -3.16 -13.19 17.99
N VAL A 188 -3.59 -14.41 18.19
CA VAL A 188 -3.31 -15.52 17.26
C VAL A 188 -4.63 -16.02 16.69
N GLY A 189 -4.84 -15.85 15.39
CA GLY A 189 -6.08 -16.22 14.75
C GLY A 189 -6.27 -15.56 13.39
N ARG A 190 -7.47 -15.71 12.84
CA ARG A 190 -7.83 -15.06 11.58
C ARG A 190 -8.18 -13.60 11.80
N ILE A 191 -7.67 -12.73 10.96
CA ILE A 191 -8.03 -11.31 10.99
C ILE A 191 -9.46 -11.12 10.54
N TYR A 192 -9.84 -11.65 9.39
CA TYR A 192 -11.19 -11.59 8.83
C TYR A 192 -11.98 -12.85 9.12
N GLN A 193 -13.21 -12.70 9.57
CA GLN A 193 -14.04 -13.81 10.02
C GLN A 193 -15.48 -13.66 9.51
N ASN A 194 -16.09 -14.78 9.10
CA ASN A 194 -17.49 -14.83 8.70
C ASN A 194 -18.41 -14.99 9.95
N LYS A 195 -18.55 -13.90 10.72
CA LYS A 195 -19.41 -13.82 11.90
C LYS A 195 -19.77 -12.35 12.20
N PRO A 196 -20.76 -12.06 13.07
CA PRO A 196 -21.19 -10.68 13.35
C PRO A 196 -20.09 -9.73 13.82
N LYS A 197 -19.08 -10.22 14.56
CA LYS A 197 -17.86 -9.49 14.87
C LYS A 197 -16.78 -9.99 13.91
N ALA A 198 -16.77 -9.42 12.70
CA ALA A 198 -15.99 -9.92 11.57
C ALA A 198 -14.49 -9.72 11.71
N TYR A 199 -14.05 -8.82 12.58
CA TYR A 199 -12.64 -8.44 12.74
C TYR A 199 -12.05 -8.96 14.06
N LEU A 200 -10.74 -8.94 14.17
CA LEU A 200 -10.05 -9.22 15.41
C LEU A 200 -10.33 -8.13 16.47
N ARG A 201 -10.03 -8.44 17.74
CA ARG A 201 -10.43 -7.64 18.91
C ARG A 201 -10.02 -6.16 18.88
N THR A 202 -8.86 -5.85 18.30
CA THR A 202 -8.26 -4.52 18.30
C THR A 202 -8.51 -3.75 17.00
N MET A 203 -9.37 -4.25 16.12
CA MET A 203 -9.62 -3.70 14.81
C MET A 203 -11.09 -3.32 14.66
N ASP A 204 -11.35 -2.20 14.01
CA ASP A 204 -12.65 -1.78 13.48
C ASP A 204 -12.56 -1.56 11.95
N ASP A 205 -13.59 -1.02 11.33
CA ASP A 205 -13.65 -0.92 9.87
C ASP A 205 -13.02 0.37 9.31
N ASP A 206 -12.66 1.31 10.17
CA ASP A 206 -12.03 2.59 9.81
C ASP A 206 -12.68 3.25 8.58
N ALA A 207 -13.96 3.56 8.69
CA ALA A 207 -14.77 4.15 7.62
C ALA A 207 -14.77 3.34 6.30
N GLY A 208 -14.68 2.02 6.39
CA GLY A 208 -14.70 1.12 5.24
C GLY A 208 -13.32 0.71 4.72
N THR A 209 -12.24 1.19 5.31
CA THR A 209 -10.87 0.87 4.86
C THR A 209 -10.58 -0.62 4.94
N MET A 210 -10.92 -1.27 6.06
CA MET A 210 -10.64 -2.70 6.27
C MET A 210 -11.50 -3.59 5.37
N SER A 211 -12.77 -3.27 5.20
CA SER A 211 -13.66 -3.96 4.25
C SER A 211 -13.17 -3.81 2.82
N SER A 212 -12.77 -2.61 2.42
CA SER A 212 -12.24 -2.34 1.08
C SER A 212 -10.93 -3.06 0.82
N TRP A 213 -10.05 -3.11 1.82
CA TRP A 213 -8.80 -3.87 1.76
C TRP A 213 -9.07 -5.36 1.50
N PHE A 214 -9.97 -5.97 2.30
CA PHE A 214 -10.36 -7.36 2.10
C PHE A 214 -10.93 -7.62 0.71
N VAL A 215 -11.85 -6.77 0.23
CA VAL A 215 -12.49 -6.93 -1.08
C VAL A 215 -11.48 -6.86 -2.20
N LEU A 216 -10.62 -5.83 -2.23
CA LEU A 216 -9.61 -5.64 -3.28
C LEU A 216 -8.60 -6.80 -3.31
N HIS A 217 -8.03 -7.16 -2.17
CA HIS A 217 -7.02 -8.22 -2.12
C HIS A 217 -7.63 -9.59 -2.40
N SER A 218 -8.88 -9.83 -2.01
CA SER A 218 -9.63 -11.04 -2.36
C SER A 218 -9.82 -11.23 -3.88
N MET A 219 -9.89 -10.11 -4.61
CA MET A 219 -9.95 -10.13 -6.08
C MET A 219 -8.58 -10.29 -6.76
N GLY A 220 -7.51 -10.28 -5.99
CA GLY A 220 -6.13 -10.33 -6.51
C GLY A 220 -5.59 -8.97 -6.96
N LEU A 221 -6.15 -7.88 -6.45
CA LEU A 221 -5.74 -6.51 -6.73
C LEU A 221 -5.27 -5.83 -5.44
N SER A 222 -4.15 -5.12 -5.51
CA SER A 222 -3.63 -4.29 -4.42
C SER A 222 -3.27 -2.92 -4.95
N VAL A 223 -3.77 -1.85 -4.33
CA VAL A 223 -3.40 -0.49 -4.72
C VAL A 223 -1.92 -0.29 -4.47
N ALA A 224 -1.17 0.18 -5.47
CA ALA A 224 0.26 0.43 -5.32
C ALA A 224 0.53 1.57 -4.34
N ASN A 225 -0.17 2.69 -4.54
CA ASN A 225 -0.30 3.78 -3.57
C ASN A 225 -1.54 4.63 -3.92
N VAL A 226 -2.16 5.22 -2.92
CA VAL A 226 -3.27 6.16 -3.14
C VAL A 226 -2.72 7.42 -3.84
N GLY A 227 -3.41 7.88 -4.87
CA GLY A 227 -2.94 8.96 -5.75
C GLY A 227 -2.15 8.49 -6.97
N SER A 228 -1.95 7.17 -7.14
CA SER A 228 -1.46 6.57 -8.39
C SER A 228 -2.45 5.54 -8.90
N PRO A 229 -2.90 5.64 -10.15
CA PRO A 229 -3.93 4.76 -10.71
C PRO A 229 -3.34 3.42 -11.16
N VAL A 230 -2.63 2.73 -10.23
CA VAL A 230 -1.91 1.47 -10.46
C VAL A 230 -2.28 0.44 -9.39
N TYR A 231 -2.47 -0.80 -9.82
CA TYR A 231 -2.76 -1.94 -8.97
C TYR A 231 -1.71 -3.04 -9.18
N TYR A 232 -1.15 -3.55 -8.11
CA TYR A 232 -0.38 -4.79 -8.14
C TYR A 232 -1.30 -6.00 -8.26
N LEU A 233 -0.81 -7.05 -8.90
CA LEU A 233 -1.52 -8.29 -9.15
C LEU A 233 -1.04 -9.40 -8.22
N THR A 234 -2.02 -10.10 -7.64
CA THR A 234 -1.79 -11.30 -6.84
C THR A 234 -2.80 -12.40 -7.22
N ALA A 235 -2.70 -13.57 -6.61
CA ALA A 235 -3.66 -14.63 -6.86
C ALA A 235 -4.98 -14.34 -6.12
N PRO A 236 -6.13 -14.25 -6.81
CA PRO A 236 -7.44 -14.14 -6.18
C PRO A 236 -7.75 -15.33 -5.27
N ILE A 237 -8.54 -15.11 -4.21
CA ILE A 237 -9.06 -16.22 -3.39
C ILE A 237 -10.25 -16.93 -4.06
N PHE A 238 -10.78 -16.36 -5.15
CA PHE A 238 -11.90 -16.91 -5.92
C PHE A 238 -11.43 -17.45 -7.27
N LYS A 239 -12.13 -18.46 -7.77
CA LYS A 239 -11.88 -19.00 -9.12
C LYS A 239 -12.19 -17.99 -10.22
N GLU A 240 -13.19 -17.16 -9.99
CA GLU A 240 -13.66 -16.16 -10.94
C GLU A 240 -14.18 -14.93 -10.19
N VAL A 241 -13.83 -13.76 -10.71
CA VAL A 241 -14.33 -12.45 -10.26
C VAL A 241 -14.83 -11.69 -11.48
N LYS A 242 -15.96 -11.03 -11.34
CA LYS A 242 -16.55 -10.21 -12.39
C LYS A 242 -16.85 -8.82 -11.85
N LEU A 243 -16.21 -7.83 -12.42
CA LEU A 243 -16.44 -6.41 -12.12
C LEU A 243 -17.37 -5.83 -13.18
N ASN A 244 -18.57 -5.43 -12.77
CA ASN A 244 -19.47 -4.66 -13.61
C ASN A 244 -19.08 -3.19 -13.49
N LEU A 245 -18.52 -2.66 -14.55
CA LEU A 245 -18.04 -1.29 -14.66
C LEU A 245 -19.15 -0.34 -15.18
N ALA A 246 -18.80 0.64 -15.98
CA ALA A 246 -19.78 1.47 -16.68
C ALA A 246 -20.73 0.61 -17.55
N PRO A 247 -21.92 1.13 -17.94
CA PRO A 247 -22.88 0.37 -18.75
C PRO A 247 -22.22 -0.31 -19.96
N GLY A 248 -22.44 -1.61 -20.08
CA GLY A 248 -21.89 -2.44 -21.15
C GLY A 248 -20.42 -2.85 -21.00
N LYS A 249 -19.73 -2.43 -19.94
CA LYS A 249 -18.34 -2.81 -19.69
C LYS A 249 -18.23 -3.77 -18.51
N THR A 250 -17.45 -4.83 -18.69
CA THR A 250 -17.14 -5.82 -17.66
C THR A 250 -15.64 -6.14 -17.70
N PHE A 251 -15.03 -6.25 -16.55
CA PHE A 251 -13.69 -6.81 -16.40
C PHE A 251 -13.79 -8.11 -15.61
N SER A 252 -13.32 -9.20 -16.21
CA SER A 252 -13.36 -10.54 -15.62
C SER A 252 -11.96 -10.99 -15.23
N ILE A 253 -11.81 -11.51 -14.02
CA ILE A 253 -10.57 -12.12 -13.54
C ILE A 253 -10.85 -13.61 -13.36
N SER A 254 -10.12 -14.48 -14.06
CA SER A 254 -10.28 -15.93 -13.99
C SER A 254 -8.97 -16.58 -13.57
N VAL A 255 -9.05 -17.56 -12.66
CA VAL A 255 -7.88 -18.29 -12.18
C VAL A 255 -7.82 -19.66 -12.87
N LYS A 256 -6.80 -19.84 -13.69
CA LYS A 256 -6.48 -21.13 -14.30
C LYS A 256 -5.73 -21.99 -13.28
N ASN A 257 -6.05 -23.29 -13.23
CA ASN A 257 -5.54 -24.24 -12.25
C ASN A 257 -5.89 -23.86 -10.79
N TYR A 258 -7.09 -23.25 -10.61
CA TYR A 258 -7.55 -22.86 -9.29
C TYR A 258 -7.50 -24.02 -8.30
N ASN A 259 -6.74 -23.80 -7.24
CA ASN A 259 -6.66 -24.64 -6.07
C ASN A 259 -6.44 -23.73 -4.85
N LYS A 260 -7.01 -24.07 -3.71
CA LYS A 260 -6.86 -23.27 -2.47
C LYS A 260 -5.41 -23.15 -2.01
N GLU A 261 -4.58 -24.15 -2.35
CA GLU A 261 -3.14 -24.17 -2.02
C GLU A 261 -2.27 -23.49 -3.11
N HIS A 262 -2.86 -23.07 -4.23
CA HIS A 262 -2.16 -22.38 -5.30
C HIS A 262 -2.36 -20.88 -5.20
N PHE A 263 -1.51 -20.21 -4.47
CA PHE A 263 -1.63 -18.76 -4.24
C PHE A 263 -0.45 -17.95 -4.81
N TYR A 264 0.48 -18.60 -5.51
CA TYR A 264 1.51 -17.90 -6.29
C TYR A 264 1.08 -17.75 -7.74
N VAL A 265 1.38 -16.58 -8.31
CA VAL A 265 1.14 -16.29 -9.72
C VAL A 265 2.25 -16.96 -10.55
N LYS A 266 1.85 -17.85 -11.45
CA LYS A 266 2.75 -18.48 -12.39
C LYS A 266 2.89 -17.67 -13.67
N SER A 267 1.76 -17.20 -14.21
CA SER A 267 1.68 -16.36 -15.40
C SER A 267 0.37 -15.60 -15.45
N VAL A 268 0.36 -14.50 -16.19
CA VAL A 268 -0.83 -13.66 -16.40
C VAL A 268 -1.01 -13.38 -17.89
N THR A 269 -2.27 -13.36 -18.33
CA THR A 269 -2.64 -12.82 -19.64
C THR A 269 -3.73 -11.77 -19.48
N LEU A 270 -3.59 -10.65 -20.18
CA LEU A 270 -4.60 -9.61 -20.29
C LEU A 270 -5.10 -9.58 -21.74
N ASN A 271 -6.41 -9.81 -21.93
CA ASN A 271 -7.05 -9.83 -23.25
C ASN A 271 -6.32 -10.75 -24.25
N GLY A 272 -5.87 -11.92 -23.79
CA GLY A 272 -5.17 -12.92 -24.60
C GLY A 272 -3.69 -12.66 -24.85
N LYS A 273 -3.13 -11.55 -24.35
CA LYS A 273 -1.69 -11.23 -24.45
C LYS A 273 -0.98 -11.51 -23.13
N ALA A 274 0.21 -12.07 -23.18
CA ALA A 274 1.02 -12.29 -21.98
C ALA A 274 1.34 -10.96 -21.29
N LEU A 275 1.19 -10.94 -19.95
CA LEU A 275 1.51 -9.81 -19.09
C LEU A 275 2.69 -10.21 -18.18
N ASN A 276 3.86 -9.66 -18.46
CA ASN A 276 5.09 -10.02 -17.75
C ASN A 276 5.41 -9.11 -16.57
N ARG A 277 4.58 -8.09 -16.34
CA ARG A 277 4.64 -7.19 -15.17
C ARG A 277 3.63 -7.63 -14.10
N ASN A 278 3.91 -7.25 -12.87
CA ASN A 278 3.05 -7.58 -11.73
C ASN A 278 2.03 -6.46 -11.39
N TRP A 279 1.68 -5.63 -12.34
CA TRP A 279 0.78 -4.50 -12.12
C TRP A 279 -0.11 -4.21 -13.34
N LEU A 280 -1.24 -3.51 -13.09
CA LEU A 280 -2.18 -2.96 -14.07
C LEU A 280 -2.40 -1.47 -13.80
N THR A 281 -2.74 -0.73 -14.84
CA THR A 281 -3.29 0.62 -14.68
C THR A 281 -4.80 0.60 -14.42
N HIS A 282 -5.31 1.67 -13.83
CA HIS A 282 -6.76 1.86 -13.66
C HIS A 282 -7.49 1.89 -15.01
N GLU A 283 -6.88 2.48 -16.03
CA GLU A 283 -7.43 2.52 -17.40
C GLU A 283 -7.57 1.11 -17.99
N GLU A 284 -6.57 0.25 -17.86
CA GLU A 284 -6.65 -1.15 -18.32
C GLU A 284 -7.76 -1.91 -17.61
N LEU A 285 -7.92 -1.70 -16.30
CA LEU A 285 -9.00 -2.31 -15.52
C LEU A 285 -10.37 -1.81 -15.98
N THR A 286 -10.54 -0.50 -16.12
CA THR A 286 -11.85 0.13 -16.41
C THR A 286 -12.22 0.11 -17.88
N SER A 287 -11.29 -0.19 -18.77
CA SER A 287 -11.59 -0.43 -20.20
C SER A 287 -12.41 -1.70 -20.44
N GLY A 288 -12.48 -2.58 -19.43
CA GLY A 288 -13.11 -3.89 -19.55
C GLY A 288 -12.16 -4.94 -20.17
N GLY A 289 -12.59 -6.20 -20.16
CA GLY A 289 -11.79 -7.28 -20.73
C GLY A 289 -11.61 -8.47 -19.80
N ASN A 290 -10.57 -9.28 -20.08
CA ASN A 290 -10.34 -10.53 -19.39
C ASN A 290 -8.89 -10.62 -18.89
N LEU A 291 -8.71 -10.80 -17.60
CA LEU A 291 -7.46 -11.12 -16.93
C LEU A 291 -7.48 -12.60 -16.56
N ILE A 292 -6.54 -13.39 -17.06
CA ILE A 292 -6.39 -14.79 -16.69
C ILE A 292 -5.10 -14.95 -15.91
N ILE A 293 -5.22 -15.43 -14.69
CA ILE A 293 -4.10 -15.69 -13.79
C ILE A 293 -3.92 -17.19 -13.67
N GLU A 294 -2.78 -17.72 -14.09
CA GLU A 294 -2.40 -19.10 -13.81
C GLU A 294 -1.68 -19.14 -12.45
N THR A 295 -2.14 -20.01 -11.57
CA THR A 295 -1.59 -20.13 -10.21
C THR A 295 -0.81 -21.42 -10.00
N ALA A 296 0.08 -21.43 -9.00
CA ALA A 296 0.91 -22.56 -8.60
C ALA A 296 1.06 -22.63 -7.08
N ALA A 297 1.48 -23.80 -6.56
CA ALA A 297 1.79 -24.00 -5.15
C ALA A 297 3.17 -23.45 -4.75
N THR A 298 4.05 -23.24 -5.73
CA THR A 298 5.40 -22.70 -5.52
C THR A 298 5.57 -21.36 -6.22
N PRO A 299 6.40 -20.46 -5.71
CA PRO A 299 6.62 -19.15 -6.31
C PRO A 299 7.23 -19.27 -7.72
N ASN A 300 6.86 -18.33 -8.58
CA ASN A 300 7.60 -18.03 -9.81
C ASN A 300 8.45 -16.79 -9.51
N GLU A 301 9.73 -17.01 -9.27
CA GLU A 301 10.68 -15.96 -8.86
C GLU A 301 11.04 -15.00 -10.00
N ASP A 302 10.71 -15.34 -11.24
CA ASP A 302 11.00 -14.51 -12.42
C ASP A 302 9.85 -13.57 -12.79
N TRP A 303 8.59 -13.94 -12.45
CA TRP A 303 7.44 -13.15 -12.85
C TRP A 303 7.33 -11.83 -12.08
N GLY A 304 7.16 -10.74 -12.81
CA GLY A 304 7.00 -9.39 -12.23
C GLY A 304 8.30 -8.73 -11.77
N THR A 305 9.46 -9.34 -12.01
CA THR A 305 10.76 -8.80 -11.55
C THR A 305 11.42 -7.81 -12.52
N LYS A 306 11.09 -7.87 -13.81
CA LYS A 306 11.77 -7.08 -14.86
C LYS A 306 11.11 -5.74 -15.14
N ASP A 307 9.78 -5.68 -15.10
CA ASP A 307 8.98 -4.47 -15.34
C ASP A 307 8.15 -4.18 -14.09
N LYS A 308 8.80 -3.60 -13.08
CA LYS A 308 8.19 -3.28 -11.80
C LYS A 308 7.64 -1.86 -11.78
N PHE A 309 6.49 -1.67 -11.18
CA PHE A 309 6.07 -0.35 -10.77
C PHE A 309 6.70 -0.03 -9.40
N ILE A 310 7.49 1.02 -9.34
CA ILE A 310 8.04 1.57 -8.10
C ILE A 310 7.68 3.05 -8.10
N SER A 311 6.89 3.47 -7.11
CA SER A 311 6.56 4.89 -6.98
C SER A 311 7.84 5.69 -6.75
N LYS A 312 7.94 6.81 -7.43
CA LYS A 312 9.10 7.72 -7.36
C LYS A 312 8.68 9.14 -7.66
N VAL A 313 9.38 10.08 -7.06
CA VAL A 313 9.26 11.49 -7.41
C VAL A 313 10.10 11.79 -8.66
N GLU A 314 9.46 12.36 -9.66
CA GLU A 314 10.16 12.88 -10.82
C GLU A 314 10.58 14.33 -10.55
N LEU A 315 11.87 14.54 -10.38
CA LEU A 315 12.44 15.89 -10.29
C LEU A 315 12.55 16.44 -11.73
N ASN A 316 11.64 17.34 -12.10
CA ASN A 316 11.70 18.04 -13.40
C ASN A 316 12.78 19.13 -13.41
#